data_413c6f5245026799dbb23e4b80b1d461
#
_entry.id   413c6f5245026799dbb23e4b80b1d461
#
_cell.length_a   1.000
_cell.length_b   1.000
_cell.length_c   1.000
_cell.angle_alpha   90.00
_cell.angle_beta   90.00
_cell.angle_gamma   90.00
#
_symmetry.space_group_name_H-M   'P 1'
#
loop_
_entity.id
_entity.type
_entity.pdbx_description
1 polymer ?
#
loop_
_entity_poly.entity_id
_entity_poly.type
_entity_poly.pdbx_seq_one_letter_code
_entity_poly.pdbx_strand_id
1 'polypeptide(L)'
;RAWDLLRKNGGLSIFPPYAEKNMKVYSGRVEALESILPYLKSKKEKYVIMMDANIAVDFDFNAMLAEHIESGADVTVAYTEQEIPAELIRAGSHGDMYYTLKLDDGRVRRIFMNSEMCGKQNLSMNIYIMDREALIDKIHAAFVRGYSCFERDILAPRLEKYNIRGYKYDGYYARICGLKSYFDENMKLLDDENLDALFTGGQIYTKIRDDNPTRYINGCKTKNNLVADGCVIEGDVENCVLFRGVKIAKGAKIRNSVLMQDTVVKAGARLDYVV
;
A
#
# COMPACT_ATOMS: atom_id res chain seq x y z
N ARG A 1 -5.68 -9.48 -18.33
CA ARG A 1 -5.64 -8.82 -17.01
C ARG A 1 -6.87 -9.26 -16.23
N ALA A 2 -6.68 -9.89 -15.05
CA ALA A 2 -7.80 -10.45 -14.26
C ALA A 2 -8.88 -9.40 -13.92
N TRP A 3 -8.48 -8.14 -13.73
CA TRP A 3 -9.37 -7.02 -13.47
C TRP A 3 -10.32 -6.67 -14.62
N ASP A 4 -9.92 -6.90 -15.86
CA ASP A 4 -10.67 -6.48 -17.05
C ASP A 4 -11.59 -7.59 -17.55
N LEU A 5 -11.27 -8.87 -17.28
CA LEU A 5 -12.01 -10.02 -17.82
C LEU A 5 -13.42 -10.19 -17.28
N LEU A 6 -13.71 -9.68 -16.09
CA LEU A 6 -15.00 -9.83 -15.41
C LEU A 6 -15.89 -8.57 -15.48
N ARG A 7 -15.44 -7.49 -16.12
CA ARG A 7 -16.16 -6.21 -16.14
C ARG A 7 -16.58 -5.82 -17.55
N LYS A 8 -17.89 -5.54 -17.73
CA LYS A 8 -18.43 -5.00 -18.98
C LYS A 8 -18.13 -3.51 -19.14
N ASN A 9 -18.04 -2.77 -18.03
CA ASN A 9 -17.77 -1.34 -18.00
C ASN A 9 -16.76 -1.01 -16.90
N GLY A 10 -15.88 -0.05 -17.14
CA GLY A 10 -14.78 0.32 -16.25
C GLY A 10 -13.55 -0.53 -16.51
N GLY A 11 -12.75 -0.77 -15.49
CA GLY A 11 -11.51 -1.53 -15.57
C GLY A 11 -10.30 -0.72 -15.11
N LEU A 12 -9.09 -1.24 -15.31
CA LEU A 12 -7.84 -0.61 -14.94
C LEU A 12 -7.33 0.29 -16.08
N SER A 13 -7.23 1.59 -15.81
CA SER A 13 -6.53 2.55 -16.67
C SER A 13 -5.21 2.94 -16.03
N ILE A 14 -4.12 2.86 -16.79
CA ILE A 14 -2.77 3.21 -16.33
C ILE A 14 -2.39 4.54 -17.00
N PHE A 15 -2.07 5.53 -16.19
CA PHE A 15 -1.65 6.86 -16.64
C PHE A 15 -0.19 7.10 -16.23
N PRO A 16 0.78 6.70 -17.06
CA PRO A 16 2.17 7.03 -16.81
C PRO A 16 2.40 8.54 -16.97
N PRO A 17 3.44 9.11 -16.33
CA PRO A 17 3.85 10.48 -16.63
C PRO A 17 4.05 10.63 -18.13
N TYR A 18 3.43 11.64 -18.75
CA TYR A 18 3.62 11.89 -20.18
C TYR A 18 5.07 12.24 -20.46
N ALA A 19 5.67 11.49 -21.39
CA ALA A 19 7.01 11.75 -21.91
C ALA A 19 6.97 12.93 -22.88
N GLU A 20 6.82 14.15 -22.37
CA GLU A 20 7.15 15.35 -23.14
C GLU A 20 8.66 15.59 -23.16
N LYS A 21 9.15 16.42 -24.08
CA LYS A 21 10.60 16.68 -24.30
C LYS A 21 11.39 17.05 -23.04
N ASN A 22 10.73 17.40 -21.95
CA ASN A 22 11.30 17.64 -20.62
C ASN A 22 10.66 16.66 -19.60
N MET A 23 10.99 15.39 -19.69
CA MET A 23 10.50 14.35 -18.77
C MET A 23 10.75 14.79 -17.32
N LYS A 24 9.69 15.21 -16.63
CA LYS A 24 9.68 15.35 -15.18
C LYS A 24 8.82 14.26 -14.60
N VAL A 25 9.37 13.56 -13.62
CA VAL A 25 8.57 12.77 -12.69
C VAL A 25 7.63 13.76 -11.98
N TYR A 26 6.37 13.39 -11.75
CA TYR A 26 5.45 14.25 -11.00
C TYR A 26 6.07 14.69 -9.67
N SER A 27 5.95 15.98 -9.38
CA SER A 27 6.47 16.57 -8.14
C SER A 27 5.58 16.22 -6.91
N GLY A 28 4.40 15.66 -7.16
CA GLY A 28 3.48 15.27 -6.10
C GLY A 28 2.11 14.84 -6.61
N ARG A 29 1.22 14.54 -5.66
CA ARG A 29 -0.14 14.02 -5.95
C ARG A 29 -0.99 15.01 -6.75
N VAL A 30 -0.84 16.31 -6.51
CA VAL A 30 -1.61 17.35 -7.24
C VAL A 30 -1.31 17.31 -8.72
N GLU A 31 -0.03 17.27 -9.10
CA GLU A 31 0.39 17.22 -10.51
C GLU A 31 -0.04 15.91 -11.19
N ALA A 32 0.09 14.78 -10.47
CA ALA A 32 -0.37 13.49 -10.97
C ALA A 32 -1.89 13.46 -11.22
N LEU A 33 -2.69 14.03 -10.33
CA LEU A 33 -4.15 14.11 -10.49
C LEU A 33 -4.57 15.10 -11.56
N GLU A 34 -3.87 16.25 -11.71
CA GLU A 34 -4.14 17.21 -12.78
C GLU A 34 -3.97 16.55 -14.16
N SER A 35 -2.94 15.72 -14.34
CA SER A 35 -2.69 15.03 -15.62
C SER A 35 -3.84 14.10 -16.05
N ILE A 36 -4.65 13.63 -15.09
CA ILE A 36 -5.80 12.73 -15.36
C ILE A 36 -7.16 13.40 -15.23
N LEU A 37 -7.23 14.72 -15.07
CA LEU A 37 -8.52 15.43 -14.96
C LEU A 37 -9.49 15.16 -16.12
N PRO A 38 -9.06 15.08 -17.40
CA PRO A 38 -9.98 14.71 -18.48
C PRO A 38 -10.63 13.35 -18.27
N TYR A 39 -9.89 12.38 -17.73
CA TYR A 39 -10.43 11.08 -17.38
C TYR A 39 -11.42 11.17 -16.23
N LEU A 40 -11.10 11.88 -15.14
CA LEU A 40 -12.00 12.08 -14.01
C LEU A 40 -13.30 12.79 -14.45
N LYS A 41 -13.22 13.80 -15.32
CA LYS A 41 -14.38 14.51 -15.88
C LYS A 41 -15.27 13.61 -16.75
N SER A 42 -14.71 12.57 -17.37
CA SER A 42 -15.48 11.62 -18.19
C SER A 42 -16.29 10.61 -17.37
N LYS A 43 -16.07 10.53 -16.06
CA LYS A 43 -16.74 9.59 -15.16
C LYS A 43 -18.05 10.17 -14.63
N LYS A 44 -18.97 9.25 -14.28
CA LYS A 44 -20.31 9.60 -13.76
C LYS A 44 -20.45 9.36 -12.27
N GLU A 45 -19.51 8.61 -11.69
CA GLU A 45 -19.48 8.27 -10.28
C GLU A 45 -19.34 9.54 -9.45
N LYS A 46 -20.15 9.64 -8.39
CA LYS A 46 -20.17 10.81 -7.52
C LYS A 46 -18.92 10.92 -6.64
N TYR A 47 -18.49 9.81 -6.11
CA TYR A 47 -17.37 9.76 -5.16
C TYR A 47 -16.11 9.17 -5.79
N VAL A 48 -14.96 9.62 -5.31
CA VAL A 48 -13.63 9.13 -5.68
C VAL A 48 -12.90 8.68 -4.43
N ILE A 49 -12.26 7.51 -4.53
CA ILE A 49 -11.32 7.02 -3.55
C ILE A 49 -9.92 7.29 -4.08
N MET A 50 -9.10 7.94 -3.29
CA MET A 50 -7.67 8.13 -3.55
C MET A 50 -6.88 7.35 -2.51
N MET A 51 -5.87 6.62 -2.96
CA MET A 51 -4.97 5.88 -2.06
C MET A 51 -3.57 5.75 -2.64
N ASP A 52 -2.59 5.53 -1.77
CA ASP A 52 -1.24 5.19 -2.19
C ASP A 52 -1.16 3.72 -2.63
N ALA A 53 -0.26 3.42 -3.58
CA ALA A 53 -0.10 2.06 -4.10
C ALA A 53 0.91 1.20 -3.30
N ASN A 54 1.60 1.80 -2.32
CA ASN A 54 2.61 1.14 -1.50
C ASN A 54 2.06 0.64 -0.15
N ILE A 55 0.77 0.37 -0.09
CA ILE A 55 0.10 -0.17 1.10
C ILE A 55 -0.47 -1.55 0.82
N ALA A 56 -0.45 -2.42 1.84
CA ALA A 56 -1.14 -3.69 1.85
C ALA A 56 -2.15 -3.67 2.99
N VAL A 57 -3.42 -3.86 2.65
CA VAL A 57 -4.55 -3.77 3.56
C VAL A 57 -5.75 -4.51 2.96
N ASP A 58 -6.51 -5.21 3.79
CA ASP A 58 -7.86 -5.64 3.45
C ASP A 58 -8.85 -4.59 3.97
N PHE A 59 -9.44 -3.80 3.08
CA PHE A 59 -10.15 -2.58 3.45
C PHE A 59 -11.56 -2.55 2.88
N ASP A 60 -12.56 -2.40 3.75
CA ASP A 60 -13.96 -2.22 3.35
C ASP A 60 -14.23 -0.76 2.94
N PHE A 61 -14.06 -0.48 1.66
CA PHE A 61 -14.37 0.82 1.08
C PHE A 61 -15.85 1.18 1.15
N ASN A 62 -16.76 0.19 1.18
CA ASN A 62 -18.20 0.46 1.25
C ASN A 62 -18.59 0.96 2.66
N ALA A 63 -18.02 0.37 3.71
CA ALA A 63 -18.24 0.84 5.07
C ALA A 63 -17.74 2.29 5.25
N MET A 64 -16.54 2.59 4.77
CA MET A 64 -16.01 3.96 4.81
C MET A 64 -16.84 4.95 3.99
N LEU A 65 -17.35 4.53 2.82
CA LEU A 65 -18.23 5.37 2.00
C LEU A 65 -19.58 5.62 2.68
N ALA A 66 -20.16 4.62 3.33
CA ALA A 66 -21.40 4.78 4.09
C ALA A 66 -21.24 5.81 5.21
N GLU A 67 -20.17 5.74 6.00
CA GLU A 67 -19.86 6.71 7.04
C GLU A 67 -19.59 8.12 6.47
N HIS A 68 -18.90 8.21 5.31
CA HIS A 68 -18.69 9.47 4.62
C HIS A 68 -20.00 10.15 4.25
N ILE A 69 -20.96 9.40 3.72
CA ILE A 69 -22.27 9.92 3.33
C ILE A 69 -23.09 10.33 4.57
N GLU A 70 -23.14 9.47 5.58
CA GLU A 70 -23.91 9.70 6.82
C GLU A 70 -23.40 10.92 7.58
N SER A 71 -22.08 11.08 7.67
CA SER A 71 -21.47 12.22 8.39
C SER A 71 -21.54 13.54 7.62
N GLY A 72 -21.95 13.53 6.35
CA GLY A 72 -21.93 14.71 5.49
C GLY A 72 -20.54 15.34 5.36
N ALA A 73 -19.51 14.52 5.40
CA ALA A 73 -18.13 14.99 5.29
C ALA A 73 -17.82 15.50 3.88
N ASP A 74 -16.98 16.54 3.78
CA ASP A 74 -16.39 16.96 2.52
C ASP A 74 -15.25 16.02 2.10
N VAL A 75 -14.49 15.52 3.10
CA VAL A 75 -13.40 14.54 2.92
C VAL A 75 -13.42 13.60 4.12
N THR A 76 -13.32 12.30 3.85
CA THR A 76 -13.04 11.30 4.89
C THR A 76 -11.65 10.73 4.65
N VAL A 77 -10.83 10.66 5.71
CA VAL A 77 -9.48 10.11 5.68
C VAL A 77 -9.38 8.91 6.60
N ALA A 78 -8.95 7.76 6.07
CA ALA A 78 -8.70 6.59 6.91
C ALA A 78 -7.41 6.77 7.71
N TYR A 79 -7.43 6.32 8.97
CA TYR A 79 -6.26 6.32 9.86
C TYR A 79 -6.23 5.07 10.73
N THR A 80 -5.03 4.71 11.16
CA THR A 80 -4.80 3.66 12.15
C THR A 80 -4.08 4.24 13.36
N GLU A 81 -4.39 3.72 14.56
CA GLU A 81 -3.79 4.17 15.81
C GLU A 81 -2.60 3.25 16.16
N GLN A 82 -1.40 3.71 15.91
CA GLN A 82 -0.17 2.95 16.14
C GLN A 82 1.03 3.85 16.46
N GLU A 83 2.10 3.25 16.94
CA GLU A 83 3.41 3.90 16.96
C GLU A 83 3.91 4.07 15.53
N ILE A 84 4.56 5.22 15.24
CA ILE A 84 5.08 5.45 13.90
C ILE A 84 6.27 4.53 13.65
N PRO A 85 6.24 3.67 12.63
CA PRO A 85 7.33 2.77 12.33
C PRO A 85 8.64 3.54 12.06
N ALA A 86 9.76 3.07 12.62
CA ALA A 86 11.06 3.72 12.45
C ALA A 86 11.46 3.88 10.97
N GLU A 87 11.08 2.91 10.13
CA GLU A 87 11.32 2.98 8.69
C GLU A 87 10.52 4.10 8.02
N LEU A 88 9.33 4.39 8.49
CA LEU A 88 8.51 5.49 8.00
C LEU A 88 9.10 6.85 8.40
N ILE A 89 9.62 6.97 9.64
CA ILE A 89 10.34 8.17 10.09
C ILE A 89 11.58 8.40 9.23
N ARG A 90 12.34 7.35 8.95
CA ARG A 90 13.51 7.41 8.08
C ARG A 90 13.13 7.81 6.65
N ALA A 91 12.09 7.22 6.06
CA ALA A 91 11.59 7.60 4.75
C ALA A 91 11.14 9.06 4.71
N GLY A 92 10.46 9.53 5.77
CA GLY A 92 10.05 10.92 5.92
C GLY A 92 11.21 11.92 5.87
N SER A 93 12.36 11.59 6.44
CA SER A 93 13.58 12.43 6.37
C SER A 93 14.21 12.45 4.97
N HIS A 94 13.85 11.54 4.08
CA HIS A 94 14.32 11.46 2.69
C HIS A 94 13.29 11.92 1.65
N GLY A 95 12.16 12.49 2.11
CA GLY A 95 11.16 13.10 1.23
C GLY A 95 9.84 12.33 1.09
N ASP A 96 9.74 11.10 1.58
CA ASP A 96 8.47 10.37 1.66
C ASP A 96 7.66 10.89 2.86
N MET A 97 6.62 11.65 2.59
CA MET A 97 5.82 12.25 3.65
C MET A 97 4.86 11.24 4.28
N TYR A 98 4.74 11.27 5.59
CA TYR A 98 3.65 10.66 6.32
C TYR A 98 2.91 11.72 7.15
N TYR A 99 1.66 11.42 7.47
CA TYR A 99 0.78 12.37 8.14
C TYR A 99 0.17 11.73 9.37
N THR A 100 0.13 12.49 10.47
CA THR A 100 -0.61 12.12 11.67
C THR A 100 -1.74 13.12 11.91
N LEU A 101 -2.84 12.61 12.47
CA LEU A 101 -4.08 13.36 12.60
C LEU A 101 -4.39 13.62 14.07
N LYS A 102 -4.76 14.84 14.41
CA LYS A 102 -5.43 15.14 15.68
C LYS A 102 -6.92 15.24 15.41
N LEU A 103 -7.68 14.34 16.03
CA LEU A 103 -9.13 14.32 15.92
C LEU A 103 -9.79 14.89 17.19
N ASP A 104 -10.99 15.42 17.00
CA ASP A 104 -11.91 15.85 18.03
C ASP A 104 -13.32 15.50 17.55
N ASP A 105 -14.02 14.63 18.27
CA ASP A 105 -15.32 14.05 17.88
C ASP A 105 -15.35 13.54 16.42
N GLY A 106 -14.35 12.75 16.05
CA GLY A 106 -14.18 12.19 14.69
C GLY A 106 -13.80 13.23 13.62
N ARG A 107 -13.79 14.53 13.94
CA ARG A 107 -13.36 15.58 13.01
C ARG A 107 -11.86 15.81 13.10
N VAL A 108 -11.19 15.90 11.96
CA VAL A 108 -9.77 16.21 11.89
C VAL A 108 -9.56 17.69 12.19
N ARG A 109 -8.84 18.00 13.27
CA ARG A 109 -8.53 19.36 13.71
C ARG A 109 -7.13 19.81 13.33
N ARG A 110 -6.19 18.87 13.22
CA ARG A 110 -4.82 19.15 12.75
C ARG A 110 -4.26 17.98 11.96
N ILE A 111 -3.44 18.31 10.99
CA ILE A 111 -2.62 17.36 10.22
C ILE A 111 -1.17 17.73 10.47
N PHE A 112 -0.39 16.79 11.01
CA PHE A 112 1.02 16.97 11.23
C PHE A 112 1.79 16.19 10.15
N MET A 113 2.83 16.78 9.62
CA MET A 113 3.71 16.16 8.62
C MET A 113 4.98 15.70 9.29
N ASN A 114 5.36 14.44 9.05
CA ASN A 114 6.60 13.85 9.55
C ASN A 114 6.80 14.10 11.06
N SER A 115 5.74 13.89 11.85
CA SER A 115 5.76 14.15 13.30
C SER A 115 6.51 13.03 14.02
N GLU A 116 7.57 13.38 14.71
CA GLU A 116 8.39 12.45 15.54
C GLU A 116 7.86 12.31 16.98
N MET A 117 6.57 12.56 17.22
CA MET A 117 6.00 12.42 18.55
C MET A 117 6.04 10.97 19.02
N CYS A 118 6.43 10.75 20.27
CA CYS A 118 6.47 9.42 20.89
C CYS A 118 5.07 8.88 21.19
N GLY A 119 4.95 7.55 21.20
CA GLY A 119 3.72 6.83 21.52
C GLY A 119 2.78 6.66 20.33
N LYS A 120 1.60 6.11 20.60
CA LYS A 120 0.59 5.88 19.56
C LYS A 120 0.08 7.18 18.97
N GLN A 121 0.02 7.23 17.65
CA GLN A 121 -0.46 8.35 16.85
C GLN A 121 -1.55 7.87 15.90
N ASN A 122 -2.45 8.76 15.53
CA ASN A 122 -3.41 8.50 14.44
C ASN A 122 -2.69 8.68 13.10
N LEU A 123 -2.06 7.63 12.62
CA LEU A 123 -1.34 7.63 11.36
C LEU A 123 -2.32 7.57 10.19
N SER A 124 -2.26 8.56 9.29
CA SER A 124 -3.04 8.54 8.05
C SER A 124 -2.60 7.38 7.17
N MET A 125 -3.56 6.60 6.71
CA MET A 125 -3.33 5.53 5.74
C MET A 125 -3.20 6.06 4.31
N ASN A 126 -3.34 7.38 4.11
CA ASN A 126 -3.40 8.02 2.80
C ASN A 126 -4.53 7.48 1.89
N ILE A 127 -5.61 7.03 2.52
CA ILE A 127 -6.86 6.66 1.86
C ILE A 127 -7.88 7.75 2.12
N TYR A 128 -8.42 8.32 1.05
CA TYR A 128 -9.35 9.46 1.11
C TYR A 128 -10.59 9.16 0.28
N ILE A 129 -11.77 9.55 0.80
CA ILE A 129 -13.02 9.60 0.03
C ILE A 129 -13.48 11.06 -0.05
N MET A 130 -13.88 11.48 -1.23
CA MET A 130 -14.51 12.78 -1.44
C MET A 130 -15.35 12.81 -2.72
N ASP A 131 -16.15 13.85 -2.86
CA ASP A 131 -16.91 14.12 -4.08
C ASP A 131 -15.96 14.36 -5.26
N ARG A 132 -16.28 13.75 -6.41
CA ARG A 132 -15.44 13.80 -7.64
C ARG A 132 -15.32 15.22 -8.19
N GLU A 133 -16.42 15.96 -8.26
CA GLU A 133 -16.41 17.33 -8.80
C GLU A 133 -15.64 18.27 -7.88
N ALA A 134 -15.85 18.13 -6.56
CA ALA A 134 -15.08 18.87 -5.58
C ALA A 134 -13.57 18.56 -5.65
N LEU A 135 -13.17 17.31 -5.93
CA LEU A 135 -11.77 16.96 -6.16
C LEU A 135 -11.22 17.65 -7.40
N ILE A 136 -11.92 17.58 -8.54
CA ILE A 136 -11.51 18.20 -9.80
C ILE A 136 -11.24 19.68 -9.61
N ASP A 137 -12.16 20.40 -8.99
CA ASP A 137 -12.03 21.85 -8.77
C ASP A 137 -10.84 22.18 -7.86
N LYS A 138 -10.66 21.40 -6.79
CA LYS A 138 -9.57 21.62 -5.83
C LYS A 138 -8.21 21.34 -6.45
N ILE A 139 -8.08 20.26 -7.21
CA ILE A 139 -6.82 19.89 -7.88
C ILE A 139 -6.45 20.94 -8.91
N HIS A 140 -7.38 21.34 -9.80
CA HIS A 140 -7.10 22.36 -10.81
C HIS A 140 -6.68 23.69 -10.17
N ALA A 141 -7.41 24.17 -9.17
CA ALA A 141 -7.07 25.39 -8.45
C ALA A 141 -5.72 25.32 -7.70
N ALA A 142 -5.34 24.14 -7.21
CA ALA A 142 -4.05 23.92 -6.55
C ALA A 142 -2.90 23.90 -7.56
N PHE A 143 -3.08 23.20 -8.67
CA PHE A 143 -2.09 23.10 -9.74
C PHE A 143 -1.74 24.48 -10.32
N VAL A 144 -2.74 25.32 -10.63
CA VAL A 144 -2.54 26.70 -11.13
C VAL A 144 -1.72 27.57 -10.14
N ARG A 145 -1.81 27.27 -8.83
CA ARG A 145 -1.02 27.94 -7.79
C ARG A 145 0.37 27.36 -7.57
N GLY A 146 0.75 26.31 -8.29
CA GLY A 146 2.03 25.64 -8.14
C GLY A 146 2.10 24.72 -6.91
N TYR A 147 0.96 24.32 -6.34
CA TYR A 147 0.89 23.40 -5.21
C TYR A 147 1.15 21.96 -5.68
N SER A 148 1.84 21.17 -4.86
CA SER A 148 2.21 19.80 -5.20
C SER A 148 1.63 18.75 -4.23
N CYS A 149 1.46 19.10 -2.96
CA CYS A 149 1.05 18.18 -1.91
C CYS A 149 -0.43 18.37 -1.56
N PHE A 150 -1.20 17.30 -1.67
CA PHE A 150 -2.65 17.33 -1.39
C PHE A 150 -2.94 17.64 0.07
N GLU A 151 -2.25 16.99 0.99
CA GLU A 151 -2.46 17.13 2.43
C GLU A 151 -2.00 18.49 2.94
N ARG A 152 -0.78 18.90 2.58
CA ARG A 152 -0.16 20.14 3.03
C ARG A 152 -0.82 21.38 2.42
N ASP A 153 -1.10 21.34 1.12
CA ASP A 153 -1.46 22.54 0.37
C ASP A 153 -2.98 22.69 0.19
N ILE A 154 -3.73 21.58 0.26
CA ILE A 154 -5.19 21.58 0.07
C ILE A 154 -5.92 21.34 1.38
N LEU A 155 -5.61 20.27 2.14
CA LEU A 155 -6.37 19.91 3.33
C LEU A 155 -5.99 20.74 4.55
N ALA A 156 -4.72 20.76 4.93
CA ALA A 156 -4.28 21.39 6.17
C ALA A 156 -4.65 22.89 6.30
N PRO A 157 -4.57 23.74 5.25
CA PRO A 157 -4.95 25.14 5.36
C PRO A 157 -6.46 25.38 5.46
N ARG A 158 -7.28 24.35 5.28
CA ARG A 158 -8.74 24.48 5.17
C ARG A 158 -9.52 23.59 6.14
N LEU A 159 -8.89 23.11 7.20
CA LEU A 159 -9.50 22.28 8.24
C LEU A 159 -10.71 22.95 8.93
N GLU A 160 -10.69 24.26 9.03
CA GLU A 160 -11.82 25.04 9.58
C GLU A 160 -12.99 25.11 8.57
N LYS A 161 -12.68 25.19 7.27
CA LYS A 161 -13.66 25.39 6.20
C LYS A 161 -14.33 24.10 5.78
N TYR A 162 -13.57 22.98 5.75
CA TYR A 162 -14.06 21.69 5.32
C TYR A 162 -14.42 20.80 6.51
N ASN A 163 -15.50 20.03 6.37
CA ASN A 163 -15.81 18.95 7.28
C ASN A 163 -14.95 17.73 6.93
N ILE A 164 -13.72 17.69 7.50
CA ILE A 164 -12.82 16.56 7.29
C ILE A 164 -12.96 15.60 8.46
N ARG A 165 -13.35 14.35 8.18
CA ARG A 165 -13.55 13.32 9.21
C ARG A 165 -12.52 12.20 9.09
N GLY A 166 -12.16 11.62 10.23
CA GLY A 166 -11.30 10.45 10.30
C GLY A 166 -12.13 9.18 10.37
N TYR A 167 -11.81 8.21 9.53
CA TYR A 167 -12.34 6.84 9.60
C TYR A 167 -11.29 5.94 10.24
N LYS A 168 -11.57 5.39 11.42
CA LYS A 168 -10.63 4.53 12.14
C LYS A 168 -10.62 3.14 11.53
N TYR A 169 -9.42 2.64 11.25
CA TYR A 169 -9.19 1.27 10.81
C TYR A 169 -8.35 0.53 11.84
N ASP A 170 -8.86 -0.59 12.34
CA ASP A 170 -8.22 -1.38 13.38
C ASP A 170 -7.67 -2.72 12.87
N GLY A 171 -7.71 -2.98 11.55
CA GLY A 171 -7.20 -4.21 10.93
C GLY A 171 -5.70 -4.14 10.60
N TYR A 172 -5.21 -5.19 9.91
CA TYR A 172 -3.82 -5.24 9.45
C TYR A 172 -3.54 -4.15 8.40
N TYR A 173 -2.50 -3.37 8.65
CA TYR A 173 -2.05 -2.31 7.75
C TYR A 173 -0.54 -2.34 7.63
N ALA A 174 -0.04 -2.47 6.42
CA ALA A 174 1.37 -2.39 6.09
C ALA A 174 1.63 -1.29 5.07
N ARG A 175 2.66 -0.47 5.30
CA ARG A 175 3.15 0.53 4.35
C ARG A 175 4.59 0.23 3.97
N ILE A 176 4.84 0.02 2.68
CA ILE A 176 6.16 -0.30 2.14
C ILE A 176 6.84 1.00 1.75
N CYS A 177 7.87 1.41 2.51
CA CYS A 177 8.65 2.63 2.26
C CYS A 177 10.09 2.33 1.83
N GLY A 178 10.51 1.07 1.83
CA GLY A 178 11.86 0.69 1.46
C GLY A 178 12.08 -0.81 1.60
N LEU A 179 13.30 -1.26 1.32
CA LEU A 179 13.64 -2.68 1.32
C LEU A 179 13.45 -3.33 2.71
N LYS A 180 13.78 -2.58 3.78
CA LYS A 180 13.62 -3.10 5.13
C LYS A 180 12.15 -3.26 5.51
N SER A 181 11.29 -2.27 5.25
CA SER A 181 9.84 -2.41 5.50
C SER A 181 9.25 -3.52 4.64
N TYR A 182 9.69 -3.68 3.39
CA TYR A 182 9.30 -4.80 2.54
C TYR A 182 9.66 -6.15 3.16
N PHE A 183 10.90 -6.30 3.66
CA PHE A 183 11.35 -7.49 4.36
C PHE A 183 10.52 -7.76 5.61
N ASP A 184 10.41 -6.77 6.50
CA ASP A 184 9.73 -6.90 7.79
C ASP A 184 8.25 -7.30 7.60
N GLU A 185 7.56 -6.67 6.65
CA GLU A 185 6.15 -7.00 6.37
C GLU A 185 5.98 -8.39 5.75
N ASN A 186 6.88 -8.85 4.87
CA ASN A 186 6.86 -10.22 4.39
C ASN A 186 7.09 -11.23 5.54
N MET A 187 8.02 -10.94 6.46
CA MET A 187 8.29 -11.83 7.59
C MET A 187 7.12 -11.89 8.58
N LYS A 188 6.37 -10.79 8.76
CA LYS A 188 5.15 -10.78 9.57
C LYS A 188 4.07 -11.73 9.04
N LEU A 189 4.03 -11.96 7.73
CA LEU A 189 3.07 -12.88 7.12
C LEU A 189 3.37 -14.37 7.38
N LEU A 190 4.50 -14.69 8.03
CA LEU A 190 4.77 -16.03 8.55
C LEU A 190 3.98 -16.36 9.83
N ASP A 191 3.34 -15.36 10.41
CA ASP A 191 2.36 -15.50 11.48
C ASP A 191 0.96 -15.65 10.88
N ASP A 192 0.25 -16.71 11.25
CA ASP A 192 -1.06 -17.05 10.68
C ASP A 192 -2.10 -15.95 10.90
N GLU A 193 -2.05 -15.26 12.05
CA GLU A 193 -3.00 -14.19 12.37
C GLU A 193 -2.86 -13.00 11.41
N ASN A 194 -1.62 -12.60 11.08
CA ASN A 194 -1.36 -11.54 10.10
C ASN A 194 -1.70 -11.98 8.67
N LEU A 195 -1.40 -13.24 8.34
CA LEU A 195 -1.72 -13.81 7.04
C LEU A 195 -3.23 -13.81 6.81
N ASP A 196 -3.99 -14.31 7.78
CA ASP A 196 -5.45 -14.36 7.72
C ASP A 196 -6.07 -12.96 7.67
N ALA A 197 -5.56 -12.03 8.44
CA ALA A 197 -6.04 -10.64 8.44
C ALA A 197 -5.89 -9.94 7.08
N LEU A 198 -4.93 -10.36 6.25
CA LEU A 198 -4.73 -9.78 4.93
C LEU A 198 -5.43 -10.54 3.80
N PHE A 199 -5.58 -11.88 3.92
CA PHE A 199 -5.97 -12.71 2.78
C PHE A 199 -7.34 -13.38 2.90
N THR A 200 -8.01 -13.34 4.05
CA THR A 200 -9.31 -14.01 4.22
C THR A 200 -10.52 -13.15 3.88
N GLY A 201 -10.40 -11.83 3.89
CA GLY A 201 -11.52 -10.90 3.68
C GLY A 201 -12.03 -10.82 2.24
N GLY A 202 -11.24 -11.22 1.26
CA GLY A 202 -11.64 -11.15 -0.14
C GLY A 202 -10.68 -11.76 -1.13
N GLN A 203 -11.10 -11.80 -2.41
CA GLN A 203 -10.25 -12.31 -3.47
C GLN A 203 -9.18 -11.28 -3.87
N ILE A 204 -7.91 -11.64 -3.73
CA ILE A 204 -6.80 -10.81 -4.21
C ILE A 204 -6.48 -11.16 -5.66
N TYR A 205 -6.59 -10.20 -6.56
CA TYR A 205 -6.32 -10.36 -7.99
C TYR A 205 -4.85 -10.09 -8.27
N THR A 206 -4.11 -11.14 -8.59
CA THR A 206 -2.70 -11.06 -9.00
C THR A 206 -2.50 -11.62 -10.40
N LYS A 207 -1.28 -11.53 -10.94
CA LYS A 207 -0.93 -12.20 -12.19
C LYS A 207 -1.00 -13.72 -12.00
N ILE A 208 -1.90 -14.37 -12.72
CA ILE A 208 -2.02 -15.83 -12.72
C ILE A 208 -0.81 -16.43 -13.48
N ARG A 209 -0.18 -17.43 -12.88
CA ARG A 209 0.78 -18.32 -13.53
C ARG A 209 0.34 -19.75 -13.23
N ASP A 210 0.29 -20.57 -14.27
CA ASP A 210 0.03 -22.01 -14.16
C ASP A 210 1.36 -22.74 -13.90
N ASP A 211 1.93 -22.53 -12.73
CA ASP A 211 3.15 -23.20 -12.29
C ASP A 211 2.81 -24.58 -11.70
N ASN A 212 3.76 -25.52 -11.78
CA ASN A 212 3.61 -26.81 -11.15
C ASN A 212 3.57 -26.69 -9.62
N PRO A 213 2.93 -27.61 -8.90
CA PRO A 213 3.00 -27.63 -7.44
C PRO A 213 4.45 -27.68 -6.96
N THR A 214 4.72 -27.05 -5.81
CA THR A 214 6.04 -27.06 -5.18
C THR A 214 6.47 -28.50 -4.85
N ARG A 215 7.73 -28.83 -5.15
CA ARG A 215 8.33 -30.14 -4.90
C ARG A 215 9.32 -30.08 -3.75
N TYR A 216 9.07 -30.86 -2.73
CA TYR A 216 10.00 -31.11 -1.63
C TYR A 216 10.76 -32.42 -1.90
N ILE A 217 12.09 -32.34 -2.04
CA ILE A 217 12.93 -33.49 -2.36
C ILE A 217 13.33 -34.20 -1.06
N ASN A 218 13.44 -35.52 -1.12
CA ASN A 218 13.75 -36.32 0.06
C ASN A 218 15.04 -35.87 0.75
N GLY A 219 14.93 -35.65 2.06
CA GLY A 219 16.02 -35.16 2.93
C GLY A 219 16.07 -33.67 3.15
N CYS A 220 15.22 -32.85 2.50
CA CYS A 220 15.08 -31.46 2.84
C CYS A 220 14.38 -31.27 4.19
N LYS A 221 14.67 -30.16 4.90
CA LYS A 221 14.02 -29.78 6.15
C LYS A 221 13.37 -28.41 5.98
N THR A 222 12.06 -28.35 6.22
CA THR A 222 11.31 -27.11 6.09
C THR A 222 10.53 -26.82 7.38
N LYS A 223 10.57 -25.57 7.84
CA LYS A 223 9.88 -25.15 9.04
C LYS A 223 9.45 -23.67 8.92
N ASN A 224 8.19 -23.38 9.17
CA ASN A 224 7.60 -22.04 9.18
C ASN A 224 7.93 -21.23 7.92
N ASN A 225 7.44 -21.67 6.76
CA ASN A 225 7.70 -21.01 5.48
C ASN A 225 6.43 -20.75 4.71
N LEU A 226 6.38 -19.62 4.03
CA LEU A 226 5.39 -19.31 2.99
C LEU A 226 6.01 -19.64 1.64
N VAL A 227 5.48 -20.62 0.92
CA VAL A 227 6.08 -21.11 -0.31
C VAL A 227 5.07 -21.06 -1.45
N ALA A 228 5.40 -20.30 -2.49
CA ALA A 228 4.58 -20.21 -3.69
C ALA A 228 4.81 -21.40 -4.62
N ASP A 229 3.95 -21.53 -5.65
CA ASP A 229 4.01 -22.60 -6.62
C ASP A 229 5.31 -22.62 -7.45
N GLY A 230 5.62 -23.79 -8.03
CA GLY A 230 6.77 -23.97 -8.92
C GLY A 230 8.11 -24.11 -8.23
N CYS A 231 8.17 -24.10 -6.91
CA CYS A 231 9.43 -24.22 -6.18
C CYS A 231 9.96 -25.67 -6.18
N VAL A 232 11.30 -25.80 -6.09
CA VAL A 232 11.99 -27.08 -5.89
C VAL A 232 12.93 -26.94 -4.70
N ILE A 233 12.69 -27.68 -3.63
CA ILE A 233 13.41 -27.55 -2.36
C ILE A 233 14.15 -28.86 -2.06
N GLU A 234 15.49 -28.81 -2.10
CA GLU A 234 16.40 -29.92 -1.75
C GLU A 234 17.25 -29.61 -0.49
N GLY A 235 17.26 -28.36 -0.05
CA GLY A 235 18.01 -27.87 1.13
C GLY A 235 17.15 -27.67 2.36
N ASP A 236 17.74 -27.06 3.40
CA ASP A 236 17.08 -26.72 4.66
C ASP A 236 16.56 -25.27 4.61
N VAL A 237 15.28 -25.06 4.91
CA VAL A 237 14.62 -23.74 4.85
C VAL A 237 13.81 -23.52 6.13
N GLU A 238 14.06 -22.41 6.81
CA GLU A 238 13.40 -22.07 8.08
C GLU A 238 13.06 -20.57 8.11
N ASN A 239 11.80 -20.23 8.47
CA ASN A 239 11.30 -18.86 8.56
C ASN A 239 11.54 -18.06 7.28
N CYS A 240 11.05 -18.53 6.13
CA CYS A 240 11.32 -17.91 4.84
C CYS A 240 10.05 -17.70 4.04
N VAL A 241 10.07 -16.66 3.20
CA VAL A 241 9.07 -16.43 2.16
C VAL A 241 9.70 -16.71 0.81
N LEU A 242 9.20 -17.74 0.10
CA LEU A 242 9.72 -18.17 -1.19
C LEU A 242 8.72 -17.84 -2.29
N PHE A 243 9.12 -16.99 -3.23
CA PHE A 243 8.29 -16.65 -4.37
C PHE A 243 8.33 -17.76 -5.42
N ARG A 244 7.49 -17.61 -6.44
CA ARG A 244 7.28 -18.62 -7.48
C ARG A 244 8.58 -19.05 -8.16
N GLY A 245 8.73 -20.35 -8.39
CA GLY A 245 9.83 -20.91 -9.17
C GLY A 245 11.19 -20.91 -8.48
N VAL A 246 11.27 -20.65 -7.18
CA VAL A 246 12.54 -20.69 -6.42
C VAL A 246 13.08 -22.10 -6.39
N LYS A 247 14.39 -22.23 -6.65
CA LYS A 247 15.11 -23.53 -6.65
C LYS A 247 16.21 -23.51 -5.59
N ILE A 248 16.14 -24.43 -4.65
CA ILE A 248 17.09 -24.55 -3.56
C ILE A 248 17.81 -25.90 -3.65
N ALA A 249 19.09 -25.87 -3.97
CA ALA A 249 19.87 -27.06 -4.18
C ALA A 249 20.28 -27.76 -2.86
N LYS A 250 20.66 -29.03 -2.98
CA LYS A 250 21.03 -29.89 -1.85
C LYS A 250 22.12 -29.28 -0.97
N GLY A 251 21.92 -29.33 0.36
CA GLY A 251 22.87 -28.84 1.35
C GLY A 251 22.87 -27.32 1.54
N ALA A 252 22.06 -26.58 0.77
CA ALA A 252 21.85 -25.16 1.06
C ALA A 252 21.06 -25.00 2.36
N LYS A 253 21.35 -23.90 3.10
CA LYS A 253 20.66 -23.55 4.36
C LYS A 253 20.18 -22.10 4.28
N ILE A 254 18.88 -21.91 4.41
CA ILE A 254 18.27 -20.60 4.27
C ILE A 254 17.42 -20.34 5.51
N ARG A 255 17.61 -19.16 6.11
CA ARG A 255 16.85 -18.76 7.28
C ARG A 255 16.43 -17.29 7.18
N ASN A 256 15.30 -16.97 7.82
CA ASN A 256 14.84 -15.59 8.02
C ASN A 256 14.95 -14.73 6.74
N SER A 257 14.54 -15.26 5.60
CA SER A 257 14.86 -14.65 4.30
C SER A 257 13.66 -14.62 3.37
N VAL A 258 13.65 -13.64 2.46
CA VAL A 258 12.67 -13.52 1.39
C VAL A 258 13.37 -13.80 0.07
N LEU A 259 13.03 -14.88 -0.62
CA LEU A 259 13.60 -15.21 -1.93
C LEU A 259 12.63 -14.85 -3.04
N MET A 260 13.06 -13.94 -3.91
CA MET A 260 12.23 -13.48 -5.02
C MET A 260 12.09 -14.51 -6.13
N GLN A 261 11.15 -14.23 -7.03
CA GLN A 261 10.75 -15.12 -8.12
C GLN A 261 11.95 -15.64 -8.94
N ASP A 262 11.89 -16.94 -9.24
CA ASP A 262 12.88 -17.66 -10.08
C ASP A 262 14.32 -17.62 -9.52
N THR A 263 14.52 -17.30 -8.24
CA THR A 263 15.83 -17.33 -7.58
C THR A 263 16.38 -18.75 -7.51
N VAL A 264 17.68 -18.91 -7.84
CA VAL A 264 18.38 -20.18 -7.76
C VAL A 264 19.46 -20.13 -6.68
N VAL A 265 19.29 -20.89 -5.62
CA VAL A 265 20.28 -21.05 -4.53
C VAL A 265 21.10 -22.31 -4.79
N LYS A 266 22.42 -22.14 -4.96
CA LYS A 266 23.34 -23.21 -5.27
C LYS A 266 23.62 -24.12 -4.07
N ALA A 267 24.11 -25.33 -4.34
CA ALA A 267 24.44 -26.33 -3.33
C ALA A 267 25.42 -25.76 -2.27
N GLY A 268 25.14 -26.04 -1.01
CA GLY A 268 25.98 -25.61 0.13
C GLY A 268 25.93 -24.13 0.49
N ALA A 269 25.17 -23.32 -0.24
CA ALA A 269 25.01 -21.89 0.08
C ALA A 269 24.32 -21.70 1.44
N ARG A 270 24.68 -20.60 2.14
CA ARG A 270 24.05 -20.21 3.38
C ARG A 270 23.54 -18.79 3.26
N LEU A 271 22.25 -18.62 3.50
CA LEU A 271 21.57 -17.31 3.47
C LEU A 271 20.86 -17.09 4.80
N ASP A 272 21.01 -15.90 5.35
CA ASP A 272 20.34 -15.50 6.59
C ASP A 272 20.07 -13.99 6.53
N TYR A 273 18.82 -13.56 6.81
CA TYR A 273 18.36 -12.19 6.73
C TYR A 273 18.64 -11.50 5.37
N VAL A 274 18.26 -12.16 4.26
CA VAL A 274 18.43 -11.60 2.89
C VAL A 274 17.09 -11.40 2.18
N VAL A 275 17.11 -10.48 1.20
CA VAL A 275 16.04 -10.25 0.22
C VAL A 275 16.62 -10.40 -1.19
#